data_cd2f316d44de9ff7814f8ced7e7ff22a
#
_entry.id   cd2f316d44de9ff7814f8ced7e7ff22a
#
_cell.length_a   1.000
_cell.length_b   1.000
_cell.length_c   1.000
_cell.angle_alpha   90.00
_cell.angle_beta   90.00
_cell.angle_gamma   90.00
#
_symmetry.space_group_name_H-M   'P 1'
#
loop_
_entity.id
_entity.type
_entity.pdbx_description
1 polymer ?
#
loop_
_entity_poly.entity_id
_entity_poly.type
_entity_poly.pdbx_seq_one_letter_code
_entity_poly.pdbx_strand_id
1 'polypeptide(L)'
;MAEVDLLRALPAVKRNIQKRREAKSPEAIAIAKQFGEVYFDGPREFGYGGYRYDGRWIPVSRDIVAHFDLKPGMRVLDVGCAKGFLVKDLMKVCPGLEVFGLDISLYALMHCEPEVVGRLHLGTAEKLPFPDHSFDCVISLNTVHNFPRPRALKVMQEIERVSRGRSFVQIDSFHTREQKEIFESWVLTAEFYDYPDGWKRLFAEAGYSGDYYWTIVA
;
A
#
# COMPACT_ATOMS: atom_id res chain seq x y z
N MET A 1 -4.12 -5.63 -17.48
CA MET A 1 -4.00 -6.19 -16.11
C MET A 1 -3.08 -7.40 -16.16
N ALA A 2 -1.90 -7.28 -15.55
CA ALA A 2 -0.88 -8.31 -15.46
C ALA A 2 -0.38 -8.44 -14.01
N GLU A 3 0.10 -9.63 -13.65
CA GLU A 3 0.83 -9.86 -12.40
C GLU A 3 2.29 -9.48 -12.63
N VAL A 4 2.79 -8.47 -11.90
CA VAL A 4 4.13 -7.91 -12.10
C VAL A 4 4.78 -7.64 -10.74
N ASP A 5 5.95 -8.20 -10.50
CA ASP A 5 6.71 -7.93 -9.28
C ASP A 5 7.54 -6.64 -9.41
N LEU A 6 6.92 -5.52 -9.04
CA LEU A 6 7.62 -4.22 -8.92
C LEU A 6 8.30 -4.04 -7.56
N LEU A 7 8.15 -5.00 -6.65
CA LEU A 7 8.72 -4.94 -5.29
C LEU A 7 9.94 -5.84 -5.11
N ARG A 8 10.38 -6.55 -6.16
CA ARG A 8 11.52 -7.49 -6.15
C ARG A 8 12.82 -6.92 -5.56
N ALA A 9 12.98 -5.60 -5.65
CA ALA A 9 14.15 -4.90 -5.15
C ALA A 9 14.07 -4.51 -3.67
N LEU A 10 12.94 -4.77 -2.99
CA LEU A 10 12.85 -4.56 -1.55
C LEU A 10 13.74 -5.55 -0.80
N PRO A 11 14.45 -5.11 0.24
CA PRO A 11 15.20 -6.02 1.09
C PRO A 11 14.31 -7.12 1.68
N ALA A 12 14.77 -8.36 1.63
CA ALA A 12 14.09 -9.46 2.31
C ALA A 12 14.06 -9.21 3.82
N VAL A 13 12.86 -9.13 4.38
CA VAL A 13 12.67 -8.95 5.82
C VAL A 13 12.45 -10.31 6.47
N LYS A 14 13.35 -10.69 7.40
CA LYS A 14 13.11 -11.87 8.24
C LYS A 14 11.92 -11.62 9.16
N ARG A 15 10.84 -12.35 8.91
CA ARG A 15 9.63 -12.32 9.75
C ARG A 15 9.77 -13.37 10.87
N ASN A 16 9.59 -12.95 12.11
CA ASN A 16 9.45 -13.88 13.23
C ASN A 16 7.97 -14.19 13.44
N ILE A 17 7.45 -15.14 12.67
CA ILE A 17 6.03 -15.52 12.68
C ILE A 17 5.61 -16.03 14.06
N GLN A 18 6.45 -16.84 14.72
CA GLN A 18 6.15 -17.38 16.04
C GLN A 18 5.98 -16.26 17.08
N LYS A 19 6.95 -15.34 17.15
CA LYS A 19 6.85 -14.19 18.07
C LYS A 19 5.63 -13.32 17.79
N ARG A 20 5.28 -13.12 16.51
CA ARG A 20 4.10 -12.36 16.12
C ARG A 20 2.81 -13.08 16.56
N ARG A 21 2.73 -14.39 16.35
CA ARG A 21 1.59 -15.22 16.77
C ARG A 21 1.35 -15.13 18.28
N GLU A 22 2.42 -15.20 19.08
CA GLU A 22 2.37 -15.10 20.54
C GLU A 22 1.90 -13.71 21.02
N ALA A 23 2.36 -12.65 20.36
CA ALA A 23 2.01 -11.27 20.69
C ALA A 23 0.64 -10.83 20.15
N LYS A 24 0.06 -11.56 19.19
CA LYS A 24 -1.20 -11.19 18.56
C LYS A 24 -2.38 -11.37 19.52
N SER A 25 -3.06 -10.29 19.81
CA SER A 25 -4.24 -10.26 20.67
C SER A 25 -5.32 -9.35 20.08
N PRO A 26 -6.59 -9.44 20.52
CA PRO A 26 -7.62 -8.47 20.14
C PRO A 26 -7.22 -7.03 20.44
N GLU A 27 -6.50 -6.80 21.53
CA GLU A 27 -5.99 -5.47 21.92
C GLU A 27 -4.92 -4.99 20.92
N ALA A 28 -3.93 -5.84 20.59
CA ALA A 28 -2.90 -5.50 19.61
C ALA A 28 -3.51 -5.18 18.23
N ILE A 29 -4.53 -5.92 17.82
CA ILE A 29 -5.28 -5.67 16.58
C ILE A 29 -6.01 -4.32 16.66
N ALA A 30 -6.70 -4.03 17.76
CA ALA A 30 -7.42 -2.77 17.94
C ALA A 30 -6.49 -1.55 17.90
N ILE A 31 -5.33 -1.66 18.54
CA ILE A 31 -4.29 -0.62 18.52
C ILE A 31 -3.73 -0.45 17.09
N ALA A 32 -3.38 -1.55 16.42
CA ALA A 32 -2.84 -1.50 15.06
C ALA A 32 -3.80 -0.82 14.07
N LYS A 33 -5.09 -1.12 14.18
CA LYS A 33 -6.15 -0.56 13.31
C LYS A 33 -6.42 0.94 13.52
N GLN A 34 -5.85 1.55 14.54
CA GLN A 34 -5.89 3.02 14.71
C GLN A 34 -4.94 3.73 13.75
N PHE A 35 -3.95 3.03 13.19
CA PHE A 35 -2.91 3.60 12.34
C PHE A 35 -2.24 4.84 12.97
N GLY A 36 -2.11 4.85 14.30
CA GLY A 36 -1.53 5.94 15.10
C GLY A 36 -0.02 5.74 15.35
N GLU A 37 0.52 6.53 16.28
CA GLU A 37 1.92 6.48 16.71
C GLU A 37 2.38 5.07 17.05
N VAL A 38 1.60 4.34 17.85
CA VAL A 38 1.95 2.99 18.30
C VAL A 38 2.09 2.01 17.13
N TYR A 39 1.28 2.16 16.07
CA TYR A 39 1.37 1.34 14.87
C TYR A 39 2.66 1.63 14.08
N PHE A 40 3.02 2.89 13.87
CA PHE A 40 4.18 3.24 13.06
C PHE A 40 5.49 3.15 13.85
N ASP A 41 5.58 3.81 14.99
CA ASP A 41 6.83 4.03 15.71
C ASP A 41 6.89 3.36 17.10
N GLY A 42 5.80 2.74 17.55
CA GLY A 42 5.72 1.95 18.76
C GLY A 42 6.35 0.57 18.65
N PRO A 43 6.16 -0.29 19.66
CA PRO A 43 6.70 -1.65 19.67
C PRO A 43 6.25 -2.50 18.48
N ARG A 44 7.14 -3.39 18.01
CA ARG A 44 6.92 -4.24 16.83
C ARG A 44 5.66 -5.11 16.93
N GLU A 45 5.21 -5.42 18.12
CA GLU A 45 4.00 -6.21 18.37
C GLU A 45 2.72 -5.52 17.87
N PHE A 46 2.69 -4.20 17.83
CA PHE A 46 1.54 -3.41 17.39
C PHE A 46 1.60 -2.94 15.94
N GLY A 47 2.74 -3.07 15.26
CA GLY A 47 2.87 -2.57 13.90
C GLY A 47 4.27 -2.70 13.32
N TYR A 48 4.79 -1.59 12.80
CA TYR A 48 6.09 -1.56 12.10
C TYR A 48 7.29 -1.68 13.04
N GLY A 49 7.21 -1.24 14.29
CA GLY A 49 8.35 -1.23 15.19
C GLY A 49 9.38 -0.14 14.87
N GLY A 50 8.92 1.02 14.40
CA GLY A 50 9.71 2.13 13.90
C GLY A 50 9.69 2.21 12.37
N TYR A 51 8.82 3.08 11.84
CA TYR A 51 8.69 3.30 10.40
C TYR A 51 9.51 4.51 10.00
N ARG A 52 10.77 4.26 9.66
CA ARG A 52 11.77 5.30 9.36
C ARG A 52 12.26 5.18 7.92
N TYR A 53 12.56 6.33 7.32
CA TYR A 53 13.13 6.40 5.99
C TYR A 53 14.56 5.82 5.97
N ASP A 54 14.81 4.92 5.02
CA ASP A 54 16.11 4.29 4.82
C ASP A 54 16.48 4.13 3.33
N GLY A 55 15.69 4.72 2.44
CA GLY A 55 15.93 4.67 0.99
C GLY A 55 15.56 3.37 0.31
N ARG A 56 14.93 2.42 1.01
CA ARG A 56 14.55 1.11 0.45
C ARG A 56 13.58 1.19 -0.73
N TRP A 57 12.85 2.29 -0.85
CA TRP A 57 11.90 2.51 -1.95
C TRP A 57 12.54 3.05 -3.22
N ILE A 58 13.80 3.52 -3.19
CA ILE A 58 14.51 4.04 -4.38
C ILE A 58 14.54 3.02 -5.52
N PRO A 59 15.00 1.76 -5.32
CA PRO A 59 15.00 0.78 -6.41
C PRO A 59 13.58 0.41 -6.88
N VAL A 60 12.61 0.33 -5.97
CA VAL A 60 11.19 0.11 -6.31
C VAL A 60 10.66 1.27 -7.16
N SER A 61 10.96 2.51 -6.79
CA SER A 61 10.58 3.69 -7.57
C SER A 61 11.16 3.66 -8.99
N ARG A 62 12.39 3.16 -9.17
CA ARG A 62 12.98 2.97 -10.51
C ARG A 62 12.22 1.96 -11.33
N ASP A 63 11.86 0.83 -10.73
CA ASP A 63 11.06 -0.22 -11.39
C ASP A 63 9.67 0.32 -11.79
N ILE A 64 9.01 1.08 -10.91
CA ILE A 64 7.71 1.71 -11.17
C ILE A 64 7.82 2.73 -12.31
N VAL A 65 8.81 3.64 -12.24
CA VAL A 65 9.03 4.66 -13.29
C VAL A 65 9.28 4.01 -14.64
N ALA A 66 10.11 2.96 -14.69
CA ALA A 66 10.41 2.24 -15.93
C ALA A 66 9.20 1.46 -16.46
N HIS A 67 8.46 0.77 -15.60
CA HIS A 67 7.31 -0.06 -15.99
C HIS A 67 6.18 0.77 -16.60
N PHE A 68 5.88 1.92 -15.99
CA PHE A 68 4.80 2.80 -16.45
C PHE A 68 5.27 3.91 -17.42
N ASP A 69 6.55 3.92 -17.79
CA ASP A 69 7.15 4.99 -18.62
C ASP A 69 6.81 6.40 -18.08
N LEU A 70 7.00 6.59 -16.77
CA LEU A 70 6.69 7.85 -16.10
C LEU A 70 7.73 8.92 -16.46
N LYS A 71 7.25 10.15 -16.72
CA LYS A 71 8.07 11.27 -17.19
C LYS A 71 7.82 12.54 -16.38
N PRO A 72 8.74 13.50 -16.36
CA PRO A 72 8.51 14.81 -15.78
C PRO A 72 7.19 15.44 -16.26
N GLY A 73 6.44 16.03 -15.33
CA GLY A 73 5.11 16.60 -15.59
C GLY A 73 3.95 15.61 -15.46
N MET A 74 4.19 14.30 -15.41
CA MET A 74 3.14 13.32 -15.12
C MET A 74 2.76 13.35 -13.65
N ARG A 75 1.49 13.01 -13.36
CA ARG A 75 0.92 13.00 -12.01
C ARG A 75 0.76 11.57 -11.51
N VAL A 76 1.27 11.31 -10.30
CA VAL A 76 1.21 10.00 -9.64
C VAL A 76 0.54 10.15 -8.27
N LEU A 77 -0.33 9.20 -7.91
CA LEU A 77 -0.93 9.10 -6.58
C LEU A 77 -0.50 7.80 -5.90
N ASP A 78 -0.03 7.92 -4.65
CA ASP A 78 0.20 6.79 -3.74
C ASP A 78 -0.95 6.72 -2.73
N VAL A 79 -1.79 5.69 -2.82
CA VAL A 79 -2.97 5.47 -1.96
C VAL A 79 -2.59 4.57 -0.79
N GLY A 80 -2.62 5.12 0.42
CA GLY A 80 -2.09 4.50 1.63
C GLY A 80 -0.59 4.80 1.80
N CYS A 81 -0.21 6.05 1.55
CA CYS A 81 1.18 6.49 1.44
C CYS A 81 1.96 6.51 2.77
N ALA A 82 1.30 6.31 3.91
CA ALA A 82 1.91 6.43 5.24
C ALA A 82 2.71 7.74 5.41
N LYS A 83 3.99 7.67 5.78
CA LYS A 83 4.87 8.85 5.92
C LYS A 83 5.42 9.38 4.58
N GLY A 84 4.91 8.91 3.43
CA GLY A 84 5.27 9.41 2.09
C GLY A 84 6.66 9.00 1.59
N PHE A 85 7.23 7.88 2.06
CA PHE A 85 8.57 7.45 1.64
C PHE A 85 8.63 7.09 0.16
N LEU A 86 7.61 6.40 -0.37
CA LEU A 86 7.51 6.12 -1.81
C LEU A 86 7.31 7.40 -2.61
N VAL A 87 6.48 8.33 -2.12
CA VAL A 87 6.26 9.66 -2.75
C VAL A 87 7.60 10.40 -2.91
N LYS A 88 8.41 10.45 -1.84
CA LYS A 88 9.75 11.06 -1.84
C LYS A 88 10.66 10.40 -2.87
N ASP A 89 10.72 9.07 -2.87
CA ASP A 89 11.66 8.34 -3.72
C ASP A 89 11.27 8.39 -5.20
N LEU A 90 9.96 8.41 -5.53
CA LEU A 90 9.49 8.63 -6.90
C LEU A 90 9.92 10.00 -7.44
N MET A 91 9.76 11.07 -6.65
CA MET A 91 10.22 12.41 -7.04
C MET A 91 11.74 12.48 -7.20
N LYS A 92 12.48 11.75 -6.37
CA LYS A 92 13.95 11.68 -6.44
C LYS A 92 14.43 10.93 -7.68
N VAL A 93 13.76 9.84 -8.04
CA VAL A 93 14.12 8.98 -9.18
C VAL A 93 13.74 9.61 -10.52
N CYS A 94 12.62 10.33 -10.56
CA CYS A 94 12.14 11.03 -11.75
C CYS A 94 11.89 12.52 -11.41
N PRO A 95 12.93 13.37 -11.43
CA PRO A 95 12.78 14.79 -11.15
C PRO A 95 11.78 15.45 -12.10
N GLY A 96 10.83 16.23 -11.52
CA GLY A 96 9.74 16.84 -12.26
C GLY A 96 8.45 16.01 -12.29
N LEU A 97 8.44 14.79 -11.76
CA LEU A 97 7.23 14.02 -11.53
C LEU A 97 6.40 14.69 -10.42
N GLU A 98 5.10 14.85 -10.65
CA GLU A 98 4.16 15.39 -9.67
C GLU A 98 3.55 14.26 -8.85
N VAL A 99 4.17 13.95 -7.69
CA VAL A 99 3.73 12.84 -6.85
C VAL A 99 2.95 13.36 -5.66
N PHE A 100 1.81 12.72 -5.39
CA PHE A 100 0.91 12.98 -4.28
C PHE A 100 0.70 11.70 -3.49
N GLY A 101 0.38 11.83 -2.21
CA GLY A 101 0.00 10.73 -1.36
C GLY A 101 -1.35 10.98 -0.68
N LEU A 102 -2.06 9.90 -0.35
CA LEU A 102 -3.23 9.97 0.52
C LEU A 102 -3.12 8.86 1.57
N ASP A 103 -3.39 9.22 2.82
CA ASP A 103 -3.44 8.26 3.93
C ASP A 103 -4.50 8.66 4.95
N ILE A 104 -5.03 7.67 5.67
CA ILE A 104 -5.99 7.87 6.75
C ILE A 104 -5.32 8.27 8.06
N SER A 105 -4.02 8.03 8.19
CA SER A 105 -3.24 8.28 9.40
C SER A 105 -2.78 9.72 9.49
N LEU A 106 -3.44 10.52 10.30
CA LEU A 106 -2.96 11.86 10.62
C LEU A 106 -1.53 11.81 11.22
N TYR A 107 -1.25 10.83 12.08
CA TYR A 107 0.07 10.67 12.67
C TYR A 107 1.16 10.49 11.60
N ALA A 108 0.94 9.57 10.64
CA ALA A 108 1.92 9.32 9.58
C ALA A 108 2.17 10.58 8.74
N LEU A 109 1.10 11.30 8.38
CA LEU A 109 1.20 12.52 7.58
C LEU A 109 1.93 13.66 8.31
N MET A 110 1.73 13.79 9.62
CA MET A 110 2.44 14.78 10.44
C MET A 110 3.91 14.43 10.69
N HIS A 111 4.29 13.17 10.52
CA HIS A 111 5.66 12.67 10.69
C HIS A 111 6.27 12.24 9.34
N CYS A 112 5.86 12.88 8.26
CA CYS A 112 6.39 12.65 6.92
C CYS A 112 7.78 13.30 6.75
N GLU A 113 8.45 12.90 5.67
CA GLU A 113 9.72 13.53 5.29
C GLU A 113 9.50 14.98 4.83
N PRO A 114 10.45 15.91 5.09
CA PRO A 114 10.30 17.32 4.73
C PRO A 114 10.02 17.57 3.24
N GLU A 115 10.58 16.75 2.36
CA GLU A 115 10.46 16.88 0.90
C GLU A 115 9.05 16.61 0.37
N VAL A 116 8.20 15.95 1.16
CA VAL A 116 6.81 15.63 0.75
C VAL A 116 5.75 16.48 1.47
N VAL A 117 6.18 17.44 2.30
CA VAL A 117 5.25 18.38 2.94
C VAL A 117 4.44 19.13 1.89
N GLY A 118 3.10 19.19 2.08
CA GLY A 118 2.16 19.80 1.13
C GLY A 118 1.75 18.91 -0.04
N ARG A 119 2.29 17.67 -0.14
CA ARG A 119 1.92 16.69 -1.18
C ARG A 119 1.06 15.54 -0.65
N LEU A 120 0.94 15.43 0.67
CA LEU A 120 0.19 14.37 1.31
C LEU A 120 -1.19 14.87 1.77
N HIS A 121 -2.21 14.07 1.55
CA HIS A 121 -3.60 14.37 1.84
C HIS A 121 -4.15 13.42 2.90
N LEU A 122 -4.83 13.97 3.90
CA LEU A 122 -5.59 13.17 4.86
C LEU A 122 -6.92 12.74 4.23
N GLY A 123 -7.19 11.44 4.20
CA GLY A 123 -8.43 10.95 3.61
C GLY A 123 -8.55 9.43 3.62
N THR A 124 -9.72 8.93 3.22
CA THR A 124 -9.96 7.49 3.04
C THR A 124 -9.86 7.11 1.57
N ALA A 125 -9.27 5.94 1.31
CA ALA A 125 -9.17 5.39 -0.04
C ALA A 125 -10.55 5.04 -0.67
N GLU A 126 -11.62 4.97 0.13
CA GLU A 126 -12.99 4.72 -0.37
C GLU A 126 -13.63 5.93 -1.04
N LYS A 127 -13.05 7.10 -0.85
CA LYS A 127 -13.52 8.35 -1.46
C LYS A 127 -12.31 9.26 -1.67
N LEU A 128 -11.65 9.10 -2.79
CA LEU A 128 -10.49 9.89 -3.14
C LEU A 128 -10.92 11.33 -3.51
N PRO A 129 -10.35 12.37 -2.88
CA PRO A 129 -10.78 13.75 -3.09
C PRO A 129 -10.20 14.35 -4.39
N PHE A 130 -10.15 13.54 -5.44
CA PHE A 130 -9.58 13.94 -6.72
C PHE A 130 -10.59 13.69 -7.85
N PRO A 131 -10.56 14.50 -8.92
CA PRO A 131 -11.40 14.29 -10.10
C PRO A 131 -11.09 12.96 -10.81
N ASP A 132 -12.04 12.51 -11.62
CA ASP A 132 -11.84 11.37 -12.50
C ASP A 132 -10.64 11.61 -13.43
N HIS A 133 -9.88 10.54 -13.71
CA HIS A 133 -8.74 10.55 -14.63
C HIS A 133 -7.75 11.69 -14.37
N SER A 134 -7.49 12.02 -13.09
CA SER A 134 -6.59 13.12 -12.70
C SER A 134 -5.14 12.70 -12.51
N PHE A 135 -4.85 11.38 -12.52
CA PHE A 135 -3.50 10.85 -12.36
C PHE A 135 -3.10 9.95 -13.52
N ASP A 136 -1.86 10.11 -13.98
CA ASP A 136 -1.27 9.29 -15.04
C ASP A 136 -0.92 7.89 -14.53
N CYS A 137 -0.67 7.75 -13.22
CA CYS A 137 -0.47 6.47 -12.55
C CYS A 137 -1.00 6.53 -11.11
N VAL A 138 -1.64 5.45 -10.66
CA VAL A 138 -2.08 5.29 -9.26
C VAL A 138 -1.46 4.03 -8.68
N ILE A 139 -0.85 4.16 -7.50
CA ILE A 139 -0.16 3.06 -6.80
C ILE A 139 -0.84 2.86 -5.46
N SER A 140 -0.99 1.61 -5.04
CA SER A 140 -1.46 1.28 -3.70
C SER A 140 -0.76 0.03 -3.19
N LEU A 141 0.00 0.17 -2.11
CA LEU A 141 0.80 -0.91 -1.54
C LEU A 141 0.29 -1.25 -0.14
N ASN A 142 -0.07 -2.51 0.10
CA ASN A 142 -0.54 -3.02 1.40
C ASN A 142 -1.72 -2.24 2.01
N THR A 143 -2.62 -1.69 1.21
CA THR A 143 -3.70 -0.82 1.68
C THR A 143 -5.07 -1.44 1.51
N VAL A 144 -5.37 -1.99 0.33
CA VAL A 144 -6.72 -2.45 -0.04
C VAL A 144 -7.24 -3.54 0.90
N HIS A 145 -6.40 -4.46 1.35
CA HIS A 145 -6.79 -5.55 2.25
C HIS A 145 -7.18 -5.08 3.67
N ASN A 146 -6.89 -3.83 4.03
CA ASN A 146 -7.29 -3.26 5.34
C ASN A 146 -8.76 -2.85 5.40
N PHE A 147 -9.52 -3.06 4.33
CA PHE A 147 -10.95 -2.78 4.26
C PHE A 147 -11.74 -4.08 4.17
N PRO A 148 -12.93 -4.21 4.80
CA PRO A 148 -13.82 -5.32 4.54
C PRO A 148 -14.25 -5.36 3.07
N ARG A 149 -14.58 -6.54 2.54
CA ARG A 149 -14.77 -6.76 1.09
C ARG A 149 -15.61 -5.68 0.35
N PRO A 150 -16.80 -5.26 0.87
CA PRO A 150 -17.58 -4.23 0.17
C PRO A 150 -16.87 -2.88 0.07
N ARG A 151 -16.08 -2.54 1.08
CA ARG A 151 -15.28 -1.32 1.11
C ARG A 151 -14.01 -1.44 0.27
N ALA A 152 -13.36 -2.62 0.27
CA ALA A 152 -12.24 -2.92 -0.62
C ALA A 152 -12.64 -2.81 -2.10
N LEU A 153 -13.84 -3.28 -2.46
CA LEU A 153 -14.41 -3.08 -3.80
C LEU A 153 -14.49 -1.59 -4.16
N LYS A 154 -14.99 -0.77 -3.24
CA LYS A 154 -15.09 0.67 -3.46
C LYS A 154 -13.73 1.35 -3.59
N VAL A 155 -12.74 0.92 -2.80
CA VAL A 155 -11.34 1.40 -2.92
C VAL A 155 -10.80 1.11 -4.32
N MET A 156 -11.02 -0.10 -4.84
CA MET A 156 -10.57 -0.46 -6.20
C MET A 156 -11.27 0.36 -7.28
N GLN A 157 -12.57 0.62 -7.13
CA GLN A 157 -13.32 1.51 -8.02
C GLN A 157 -12.80 2.95 -8.00
N GLU A 158 -12.43 3.47 -6.84
CA GLU A 158 -11.85 4.81 -6.71
C GLU A 158 -10.43 4.90 -7.32
N ILE A 159 -9.61 3.88 -7.13
CA ILE A 159 -8.29 3.79 -7.78
C ILE A 159 -8.46 3.82 -9.31
N GLU A 160 -9.38 3.03 -9.86
CA GLU A 160 -9.67 3.04 -11.30
C GLU A 160 -10.23 4.39 -11.76
N ARG A 161 -11.19 4.97 -11.01
CA ARG A 161 -11.83 6.24 -11.36
C ARG A 161 -10.83 7.41 -11.50
N VAL A 162 -9.88 7.54 -10.57
CA VAL A 162 -8.93 8.66 -10.61
C VAL A 162 -7.76 8.41 -11.55
N SER A 163 -7.54 7.17 -11.98
CA SER A 163 -6.49 6.76 -12.90
C SER A 163 -6.85 7.07 -14.36
N ARG A 164 -5.84 7.34 -15.17
CA ARG A 164 -5.91 7.39 -16.65
C ARG A 164 -5.61 6.02 -17.28
N GLY A 165 -5.89 4.92 -16.57
CA GLY A 165 -5.70 3.57 -17.06
C GLY A 165 -4.33 2.94 -16.72
N ARG A 166 -3.51 3.59 -15.88
CA ARG A 166 -2.27 3.02 -15.35
C ARG A 166 -2.37 2.97 -13.84
N SER A 167 -2.42 1.79 -13.27
CA SER A 167 -2.42 1.61 -11.82
C SER A 167 -1.74 0.31 -11.42
N PHE A 168 -1.26 0.28 -10.19
CA PHE A 168 -0.63 -0.88 -9.61
C PHE A 168 -1.10 -1.07 -8.17
N VAL A 169 -1.57 -2.26 -7.85
CA VAL A 169 -1.91 -2.63 -6.48
C VAL A 169 -1.08 -3.82 -6.02
N GLN A 170 -0.47 -3.69 -4.84
CA GLN A 170 0.14 -4.82 -4.17
C GLN A 170 -0.69 -5.18 -2.95
N ILE A 171 -1.00 -6.45 -2.82
CA ILE A 171 -1.92 -6.99 -1.81
C ILE A 171 -1.31 -8.27 -1.24
N ASP A 172 -1.45 -8.49 0.04
CA ASP A 172 -1.10 -9.76 0.64
C ASP A 172 -2.10 -10.85 0.23
N SER A 173 -1.58 -12.01 -0.16
CA SER A 173 -2.37 -13.18 -0.54
C SER A 173 -1.65 -14.46 -0.13
N PHE A 174 -2.16 -15.60 -0.52
CA PHE A 174 -1.62 -16.92 -0.22
C PHE A 174 -2.08 -17.92 -1.30
N HIS A 175 -1.24 -18.92 -1.60
CA HIS A 175 -1.57 -19.96 -2.59
C HIS A 175 -2.01 -21.27 -1.93
N THR A 176 -1.61 -21.51 -0.67
CA THR A 176 -1.94 -22.73 0.05
C THR A 176 -2.61 -22.44 1.39
N ARG A 177 -3.21 -23.46 1.99
CA ARG A 177 -3.81 -23.35 3.31
C ARG A 177 -2.77 -23.03 4.38
N GLU A 178 -1.58 -23.61 4.28
CA GLU A 178 -0.48 -23.37 5.21
C GLU A 178 -0.01 -21.90 5.14
N GLN A 179 0.11 -21.33 3.94
CA GLN A 179 0.41 -19.91 3.77
C GLN A 179 -0.69 -19.02 4.35
N LYS A 180 -1.96 -19.40 4.21
CA LYS A 180 -3.07 -18.70 4.83
C LYS A 180 -2.95 -18.68 6.35
N GLU A 181 -2.66 -19.82 6.98
CA GLU A 181 -2.49 -19.93 8.44
C GLU A 181 -1.30 -19.08 8.93
N ILE A 182 -0.20 -19.02 8.17
CA ILE A 182 0.93 -18.13 8.44
C ILE A 182 0.49 -16.66 8.33
N PHE A 183 -0.17 -16.28 7.26
CA PHE A 183 -0.68 -14.94 7.05
C PHE A 183 -1.63 -14.50 8.18
N GLU A 184 -2.61 -15.33 8.53
CA GLU A 184 -3.55 -15.09 9.62
C GLU A 184 -2.85 -14.96 10.98
N SER A 185 -1.70 -15.60 11.17
CA SER A 185 -0.89 -15.43 12.38
C SER A 185 -0.08 -14.11 12.38
N TRP A 186 0.25 -13.61 11.21
CA TRP A 186 1.10 -12.43 11.03
C TRP A 186 0.33 -11.12 11.00
N VAL A 187 -0.76 -11.05 10.25
CA VAL A 187 -1.45 -9.81 9.92
C VAL A 187 -2.19 -9.23 11.14
N LEU A 188 -2.19 -7.90 11.29
CA LEU A 188 -2.93 -7.20 12.34
C LEU A 188 -4.09 -6.38 11.77
N THR A 189 -3.95 -5.82 10.59
CA THR A 189 -4.86 -4.79 10.07
C THR A 189 -5.78 -5.26 8.96
N ALA A 190 -5.45 -6.36 8.27
CA ALA A 190 -6.28 -6.87 7.18
C ALA A 190 -7.68 -7.28 7.65
N GLU A 191 -8.70 -6.83 6.92
CA GLU A 191 -10.11 -7.14 7.15
C GLU A 191 -10.71 -8.00 6.03
N PHE A 192 -10.11 -7.96 4.83
CA PHE A 192 -10.43 -8.85 3.73
C PHE A 192 -9.15 -9.42 3.15
N TYR A 193 -9.13 -10.72 2.97
CA TYR A 193 -8.05 -11.46 2.30
C TYR A 193 -8.61 -12.71 1.66
N ASP A 194 -8.05 -13.07 0.52
CA ASP A 194 -8.50 -14.21 -0.26
C ASP A 194 -7.31 -14.79 -1.06
N TYR A 195 -7.52 -15.93 -1.67
CA TYR A 195 -6.65 -16.49 -2.69
C TYR A 195 -6.62 -15.58 -3.93
N PRO A 196 -5.60 -15.69 -4.80
CA PRO A 196 -5.50 -14.86 -6.02
C PRO A 196 -6.77 -14.81 -6.86
N ASP A 197 -7.48 -15.93 -7.00
CA ASP A 197 -8.72 -15.98 -7.77
C ASP A 197 -9.86 -15.18 -7.12
N GLY A 198 -9.90 -15.12 -5.78
CA GLY A 198 -10.86 -14.27 -5.07
C GLY A 198 -10.59 -12.79 -5.29
N TRP A 199 -9.32 -12.39 -5.25
CA TRP A 199 -8.90 -11.03 -5.56
C TRP A 199 -9.18 -10.68 -7.03
N LYS A 200 -8.90 -11.57 -7.99
CA LYS A 200 -9.21 -11.35 -9.41
C LYS A 200 -10.72 -11.16 -9.65
N ARG A 201 -11.57 -11.87 -8.92
CA ARG A 201 -13.03 -11.63 -8.97
C ARG A 201 -13.39 -10.24 -8.46
N LEU A 202 -12.78 -9.78 -7.36
CA LEU A 202 -12.99 -8.43 -6.85
C LEU A 202 -12.49 -7.36 -7.84
N PHE A 203 -11.35 -7.58 -8.50
CA PHE A 203 -10.84 -6.68 -9.55
C PHE A 203 -11.83 -6.58 -10.71
N ALA A 204 -12.33 -7.72 -11.19
CA ALA A 204 -13.32 -7.74 -12.27
C ALA A 204 -14.62 -7.03 -11.88
N GLU A 205 -15.12 -7.25 -10.66
CA GLU A 205 -16.31 -6.58 -10.11
C GLU A 205 -16.11 -5.06 -9.99
N ALA A 206 -14.89 -4.63 -9.65
CA ALA A 206 -14.52 -3.22 -9.57
C ALA A 206 -14.33 -2.55 -10.93
N GLY A 207 -14.19 -3.30 -12.01
CA GLY A 207 -13.76 -2.80 -13.31
C GLY A 207 -12.28 -2.38 -13.34
N TYR A 208 -11.46 -2.91 -12.40
CA TYR A 208 -10.06 -2.57 -12.30
C TYR A 208 -9.26 -3.11 -13.49
N SER A 209 -8.49 -2.26 -14.13
CA SER A 209 -7.73 -2.57 -15.35
C SER A 209 -6.21 -2.56 -15.16
N GLY A 210 -5.73 -2.07 -14.02
CA GLY A 210 -4.30 -1.93 -13.71
C GLY A 210 -3.58 -3.25 -13.41
N ASP A 211 -2.29 -3.15 -13.16
CA ASP A 211 -1.45 -4.28 -12.80
C ASP A 211 -1.46 -4.56 -11.30
N TYR A 212 -1.04 -5.74 -10.90
CA TYR A 212 -1.07 -6.17 -9.50
C TYR A 212 0.11 -7.08 -9.14
N TYR A 213 0.33 -7.24 -7.85
CA TYR A 213 1.26 -8.22 -7.30
C TYR A 213 0.76 -8.80 -5.97
N TRP A 214 1.09 -10.07 -5.73
CA TRP A 214 0.78 -10.75 -4.47
C TRP A 214 2.02 -10.82 -3.59
N THR A 215 1.94 -10.27 -2.38
CA THR A 215 2.95 -10.57 -1.36
C THR A 215 2.50 -11.78 -0.57
N ILE A 216 3.34 -12.81 -0.55
CA ILE A 216 3.13 -14.01 0.22
C ILE A 216 3.92 -13.91 1.52
N VAL A 217 3.24 -14.01 2.65
CA VAL A 217 3.86 -14.09 3.96
C VAL A 217 4.33 -15.53 4.17
N ALA A 218 5.66 -15.72 4.24
CA ALA A 218 6.30 -17.02 4.42
C ALA A 218 7.38 -16.94 5.49
#